data_89e64f1030bc1f364d71bb6979fa7f12
#
_entry.id   89e64f1030bc1f364d71bb6979fa7f12
#
_cell.length_a   1.000
_cell.length_b   1.000
_cell.length_c   1.000
_cell.angle_alpha   90.00
_cell.angle_beta   90.00
_cell.angle_gamma   90.00
#
_symmetry.space_group_name_H-M   'P 1'
#
loop_
_entity.id
_entity.type
_entity.pdbx_description
1 polymer ?
#
loop_
_entity_poly.entity_id
_entity_poly.type
_entity_poly.pdbx_seq_one_letter_code
_entity_poly.pdbx_strand_id
1 'polypeptide(L)'
;MGKYKVIDALATLGFYYPRRQKFFRSELEEFLLLVNENELALNEIKGSYAGAMGFGQFISSSYRNFAVDFDNDGRADLLNSPEDAIGSIANYLVKNGWVRGLPILWNIENNFLNKDEIGFNKVGKKLSRNALGKHISETQNFSGNKFMLLEYEIDGVQNYYVGSENFISITTYNRSHFYAKVVQELATKLGYSCLLYTSPSPRD
;
A
#
# COMPACT_ATOMS: atom_id res chain seq x y z
N MET A 1 8.00 -8.94 -14.23
CA MET A 1 8.82 -9.52 -13.13
C MET A 1 10.21 -8.90 -13.14
N GLY A 2 10.84 -8.76 -11.97
CA GLY A 2 12.20 -8.27 -11.85
C GLY A 2 13.21 -9.21 -12.53
N LYS A 3 14.39 -8.69 -12.86
CA LYS A 3 15.43 -9.45 -13.60
C LYS A 3 16.64 -9.83 -12.74
N TYR A 4 16.69 -9.38 -11.48
CA TYR A 4 17.79 -9.68 -10.57
C TYR A 4 17.47 -10.93 -9.74
N LYS A 5 18.46 -11.76 -9.43
CA LYS A 5 18.30 -12.77 -8.39
C LYS A 5 18.10 -12.08 -7.07
N VAL A 6 17.06 -12.47 -6.32
CA VAL A 6 16.72 -11.83 -5.05
C VAL A 6 17.84 -11.98 -4.05
N ILE A 7 18.49 -13.16 -3.99
CA ILE A 7 19.63 -13.41 -3.10
C ILE A 7 20.78 -12.44 -3.38
N ASP A 8 21.14 -12.22 -4.65
CA ASP A 8 22.24 -11.33 -5.03
C ASP A 8 21.90 -9.87 -4.72
N ALA A 9 20.66 -9.45 -4.99
CA ALA A 9 20.19 -8.09 -4.70
C ALA A 9 20.23 -7.78 -3.20
N LEU A 10 19.66 -8.67 -2.38
CA LEU A 10 19.62 -8.50 -0.92
C LEU A 10 21.01 -8.58 -0.29
N ALA A 11 21.87 -9.52 -0.73
CA ALA A 11 23.24 -9.62 -0.26
C ALA A 11 24.04 -8.36 -0.62
N THR A 12 23.95 -7.89 -1.87
CA THR A 12 24.64 -6.67 -2.29
C THR A 12 24.22 -5.47 -1.44
N LEU A 13 22.93 -5.25 -1.26
CA LEU A 13 22.42 -4.13 -0.48
C LEU A 13 22.68 -4.29 1.03
N GLY A 14 22.62 -5.52 1.52
CA GLY A 14 22.90 -5.84 2.93
C GLY A 14 24.35 -5.68 3.35
N PHE A 15 25.29 -5.80 2.41
CA PHE A 15 26.72 -5.73 2.72
C PHE A 15 27.42 -4.49 2.14
N TYR A 16 26.93 -3.92 1.05
CA TYR A 16 27.61 -2.83 0.34
C TYR A 16 26.80 -1.53 0.25
N TYR A 17 25.60 -1.44 0.89
CA TYR A 17 24.81 -0.22 0.93
C TYR A 17 24.62 0.32 2.36
N PRO A 18 25.55 1.12 2.90
CA PRO A 18 25.60 1.51 4.32
C PRO A 18 24.30 2.17 4.83
N ARG A 19 23.65 3.01 4.01
CA ARG A 19 22.45 3.77 4.42
C ARG A 19 21.27 2.90 4.87
N ARG A 20 21.12 1.68 4.32
CA ARG A 20 20.03 0.74 4.63
C ARG A 20 20.54 -0.69 4.89
N GLN A 21 21.78 -0.86 5.19
CA GLN A 21 22.43 -2.16 5.39
C GLN A 21 21.68 -3.04 6.39
N LYS A 22 21.33 -2.50 7.55
CA LYS A 22 20.60 -3.23 8.60
C LYS A 22 19.25 -3.76 8.09
N PHE A 23 18.50 -2.95 7.35
CA PHE A 23 17.23 -3.35 6.77
C PHE A 23 17.41 -4.49 5.76
N PHE A 24 18.33 -4.36 4.81
CA PHE A 24 18.51 -5.37 3.78
C PHE A 24 19.12 -6.68 4.32
N ARG A 25 19.90 -6.63 5.39
CA ARG A 25 20.32 -7.87 6.09
C ARG A 25 19.14 -8.59 6.73
N SER A 26 18.24 -7.87 7.36
CA SER A 26 17.00 -8.45 7.89
C SER A 26 16.14 -9.06 6.78
N GLU A 27 16.01 -8.38 5.64
CA GLU A 27 15.26 -8.93 4.50
C GLU A 27 15.95 -10.15 3.87
N LEU A 28 17.28 -10.22 3.89
CA LEU A 28 18.04 -11.39 3.46
C LEU A 28 17.78 -12.59 4.38
N GLU A 29 17.76 -12.38 5.70
CA GLU A 29 17.40 -13.41 6.67
C GLU A 29 15.97 -13.93 6.43
N GLU A 30 15.00 -13.02 6.29
CA GLU A 30 13.62 -13.35 5.96
C GLU A 30 13.50 -14.10 4.62
N PHE A 31 14.34 -13.77 3.63
CA PHE A 31 14.37 -14.46 2.35
C PHE A 31 14.86 -15.92 2.47
N LEU A 32 15.91 -16.13 3.25
CA LEU A 32 16.44 -17.49 3.47
C LEU A 32 15.43 -18.36 4.21
N LEU A 33 14.72 -17.78 5.20
CA LEU A 33 13.65 -18.48 5.90
C LEU A 33 12.46 -18.77 4.97
N LEU A 34 12.03 -17.81 4.15
CA LEU A 34 10.97 -17.98 3.16
C LEU A 34 11.28 -19.13 2.18
N VAL A 35 12.49 -19.17 1.66
CA VAL A 35 12.95 -20.20 0.74
C VAL A 35 12.92 -21.59 1.39
N ASN A 36 13.39 -21.70 2.63
CA ASN A 36 13.38 -22.95 3.38
C ASN A 36 11.96 -23.42 3.74
N GLU A 37 11.10 -22.52 4.17
CA GLU A 37 9.72 -22.82 4.59
C GLU A 37 8.84 -23.29 3.42
N ASN A 38 9.10 -22.79 2.21
CA ASN A 38 8.31 -23.07 1.01
C ASN A 38 9.04 -23.96 -0.02
N GLU A 39 10.19 -24.53 0.34
CA GLU A 39 11.01 -25.40 -0.52
C GLU A 39 11.32 -24.77 -1.89
N LEU A 40 11.61 -23.47 -1.92
CA LEU A 40 11.84 -22.74 -3.16
C LEU A 40 13.28 -22.88 -3.64
N ALA A 41 13.49 -22.77 -4.95
CA ALA A 41 14.83 -22.80 -5.55
C ALA A 41 15.56 -21.46 -5.35
N LEU A 42 16.37 -21.34 -4.30
CA LEU A 42 17.05 -20.13 -3.85
C LEU A 42 17.63 -19.26 -4.97
N ASN A 43 18.30 -19.89 -5.95
CA ASN A 43 19.02 -19.22 -7.02
C ASN A 43 18.14 -18.85 -8.23
N GLU A 44 16.89 -19.27 -8.25
CA GLU A 44 15.98 -19.08 -9.39
C GLU A 44 15.00 -17.93 -9.17
N ILE A 45 14.78 -17.54 -7.92
CA ILE A 45 13.84 -16.47 -7.58
C ILE A 45 14.37 -15.13 -8.08
N LYS A 46 13.62 -14.52 -8.98
CA LYS A 46 13.91 -13.20 -9.56
C LYS A 46 12.99 -12.13 -8.99
N GLY A 47 13.55 -10.95 -8.82
CA GLY A 47 12.84 -9.81 -8.27
C GLY A 47 13.38 -8.46 -8.75
N SER A 48 12.95 -7.40 -8.11
CA SER A 48 13.46 -6.05 -8.33
C SER A 48 14.90 -5.92 -7.82
N TYR A 49 15.55 -4.81 -8.14
CA TYR A 49 16.88 -4.48 -7.62
C TYR A 49 16.92 -4.39 -6.08
N ALA A 50 15.79 -4.24 -5.41
CA ALA A 50 15.65 -4.17 -3.96
C ALA A 50 15.08 -5.45 -3.34
N GLY A 51 14.98 -6.54 -4.10
CA GLY A 51 14.54 -7.85 -3.61
C GLY A 51 13.01 -8.03 -3.54
N ALA A 52 12.22 -7.15 -4.13
CA ALA A 52 10.78 -7.34 -4.23
C ALA A 52 10.45 -8.37 -5.30
N MET A 53 9.57 -9.35 -5.01
CA MET A 53 9.34 -10.52 -5.84
C MET A 53 7.86 -10.80 -6.11
N GLY A 54 7.60 -11.62 -7.14
CA GLY A 54 6.27 -12.08 -7.52
C GLY A 54 5.37 -10.99 -8.12
N PHE A 55 4.11 -11.34 -8.34
CA PHE A 55 3.09 -10.43 -8.89
C PHE A 55 2.84 -9.22 -7.99
N GLY A 56 2.79 -9.44 -6.68
CA GLY A 56 2.59 -8.40 -5.68
C GLY A 56 3.83 -7.56 -5.40
N GLN A 57 5.01 -7.90 -5.93
CA GLN A 57 6.28 -7.23 -5.60
C GLN A 57 6.50 -7.11 -4.08
N PHE A 58 6.23 -8.18 -3.35
CA PHE A 58 6.46 -8.24 -1.92
C PHE A 58 7.96 -8.39 -1.61
N ILE A 59 8.44 -7.67 -0.59
CA ILE A 59 9.73 -7.96 0.05
C ILE A 59 9.59 -9.22 0.92
N SER A 60 10.69 -9.82 1.30
CA SER A 60 10.72 -11.14 1.96
C SER A 60 9.90 -11.17 3.25
N SER A 61 10.06 -10.18 4.12
CA SER A 61 9.28 -10.06 5.35
C SER A 61 7.78 -9.89 5.09
N SER A 62 7.41 -9.15 4.05
CA SER A 62 6.00 -9.00 3.67
C SER A 62 5.42 -10.30 3.12
N TYR A 63 6.15 -11.05 2.34
CA TYR A 63 5.73 -12.35 1.84
C TYR A 63 5.40 -13.28 3.03
N ARG A 64 6.34 -13.49 3.95
CA ARG A 64 6.15 -14.38 5.11
C ARG A 64 5.01 -13.94 6.02
N ASN A 65 4.79 -12.63 6.19
CA ASN A 65 3.78 -12.12 7.12
C ASN A 65 2.37 -11.98 6.53
N PHE A 66 2.24 -11.83 5.22
CA PHE A 66 0.97 -11.45 4.60
C PHE A 66 0.51 -12.35 3.46
N ALA A 67 1.36 -13.28 2.97
CA ALA A 67 0.92 -14.23 1.96
C ALA A 67 -0.23 -15.09 2.47
N VAL A 68 -1.18 -15.37 1.60
CA VAL A 68 -2.33 -16.24 1.83
C VAL A 68 -2.51 -17.16 0.62
N ASP A 69 -2.83 -18.40 0.90
CA ASP A 69 -3.35 -19.36 -0.07
C ASP A 69 -4.80 -19.00 -0.35
N PHE A 70 -5.05 -18.28 -1.45
CA PHE A 70 -6.38 -17.74 -1.77
C PHE A 70 -7.18 -18.66 -2.68
N ASP A 71 -6.52 -19.47 -3.49
CA ASP A 71 -7.15 -20.47 -4.35
C ASP A 71 -7.32 -21.85 -3.66
N ASN A 72 -6.77 -22.01 -2.44
CA ASN A 72 -6.84 -23.20 -1.60
C ASN A 72 -6.17 -24.43 -2.22
N ASP A 73 -5.06 -24.25 -2.92
CA ASP A 73 -4.25 -25.33 -3.48
C ASP A 73 -3.26 -25.95 -2.48
N GLY A 74 -3.16 -25.37 -1.28
CA GLY A 74 -2.30 -25.77 -0.17
C GLY A 74 -0.99 -24.98 -0.09
N ARG A 75 -0.78 -23.94 -0.91
CA ARG A 75 0.40 -23.10 -0.92
C ARG A 75 0.03 -21.63 -1.14
N ALA A 76 0.76 -20.72 -0.53
CA ALA A 76 0.64 -19.28 -0.80
C ALA A 76 1.70 -18.86 -1.82
N ASP A 77 1.45 -19.09 -3.13
CA ASP A 77 2.42 -18.87 -4.22
C ASP A 77 2.26 -17.50 -4.89
N LEU A 78 2.88 -16.47 -4.32
CA LEU A 78 2.88 -15.12 -4.88
C LEU A 78 3.77 -14.97 -6.13
N LEU A 79 4.55 -16.01 -6.46
CA LEU A 79 5.44 -16.00 -7.63
C LEU A 79 4.70 -16.40 -8.90
N ASN A 80 3.77 -17.38 -8.81
CA ASN A 80 3.13 -18.01 -9.95
C ASN A 80 1.61 -17.97 -9.93
N SER A 81 0.94 -17.81 -8.75
CA SER A 81 -0.51 -17.68 -8.61
C SER A 81 -0.92 -16.19 -8.56
N PRO A 82 -1.60 -15.65 -9.59
CA PRO A 82 -2.22 -14.33 -9.52
C PRO A 82 -3.30 -14.23 -8.45
N GLU A 83 -4.03 -15.32 -8.20
CA GLU A 83 -5.09 -15.41 -7.19
C GLU A 83 -4.54 -15.19 -5.79
N ASP A 84 -3.47 -15.88 -5.44
CA ASP A 84 -2.77 -15.72 -4.16
C ASP A 84 -2.18 -14.32 -4.02
N ALA A 85 -1.60 -13.80 -5.11
CA ALA A 85 -1.05 -12.46 -5.09
C ALA A 85 -2.13 -11.40 -4.80
N ILE A 86 -3.32 -11.52 -5.42
CA ILE A 86 -4.47 -10.62 -5.18
C ILE A 86 -4.96 -10.77 -3.73
N GLY A 87 -5.16 -12.00 -3.26
CA GLY A 87 -5.57 -12.29 -1.89
C GLY A 87 -4.57 -11.76 -0.86
N SER A 88 -3.28 -11.95 -1.13
CA SER A 88 -2.21 -11.47 -0.24
C SER A 88 -2.09 -9.95 -0.21
N ILE A 89 -2.27 -9.26 -1.33
CA ILE A 89 -2.34 -7.78 -1.37
C ILE A 89 -3.53 -7.30 -0.53
N ALA A 90 -4.70 -7.93 -0.68
CA ALA A 90 -5.88 -7.59 0.10
C ALA A 90 -5.62 -7.81 1.61
N ASN A 91 -5.04 -8.95 1.99
CA ASN A 91 -4.66 -9.25 3.38
C ASN A 91 -3.66 -8.21 3.92
N TYR A 92 -2.64 -7.85 3.13
CA TYR A 92 -1.69 -6.80 3.49
C TYR A 92 -2.39 -5.48 3.81
N LEU A 93 -3.30 -5.03 2.94
CA LEU A 93 -4.02 -3.76 3.13
C LEU A 93 -4.89 -3.80 4.39
N VAL A 94 -5.62 -4.90 4.63
CA VAL A 94 -6.45 -5.09 5.84
C VAL A 94 -5.59 -5.06 7.09
N LYS A 95 -4.48 -5.79 7.14
CA LYS A 95 -3.55 -5.80 8.27
C LYS A 95 -2.89 -4.43 8.51
N ASN A 96 -2.82 -3.60 7.48
CA ASN A 96 -2.29 -2.23 7.55
C ASN A 96 -3.36 -1.15 7.68
N GLY A 97 -4.57 -1.52 8.08
CA GLY A 97 -5.61 -0.57 8.48
C GLY A 97 -6.62 -0.21 7.42
N TRP A 98 -6.78 -1.03 6.38
CA TRP A 98 -7.88 -0.89 5.43
C TRP A 98 -9.23 -1.10 6.14
N VAL A 99 -10.15 -0.18 5.91
CA VAL A 99 -11.51 -0.20 6.46
C VAL A 99 -12.50 -0.41 5.30
N ARG A 100 -13.25 -1.51 5.36
CA ARG A 100 -14.26 -1.83 4.34
C ARG A 100 -15.34 -0.74 4.29
N GLY A 101 -15.71 -0.29 3.09
CA GLY A 101 -16.73 0.73 2.90
C GLY A 101 -16.26 2.17 3.14
N LEU A 102 -15.03 2.38 3.61
CA LEU A 102 -14.49 3.73 3.76
C LEU A 102 -13.94 4.21 2.41
N PRO A 103 -14.30 5.40 1.92
CA PRO A 103 -13.68 5.99 0.74
C PRO A 103 -12.16 6.08 0.87
N ILE A 104 -11.43 5.93 -0.24
CA ILE A 104 -9.97 6.07 -0.23
C ILE A 104 -9.58 7.53 0.00
N LEU A 105 -10.27 8.44 -0.72
CA LEU A 105 -10.06 9.88 -0.56
C LEU A 105 -11.31 10.67 -0.95
N TRP A 106 -11.38 11.89 -0.46
CA TRP A 106 -12.39 12.90 -0.81
C TRP A 106 -11.72 14.06 -1.49
N ASN A 107 -12.33 14.57 -2.55
CA ASN A 107 -11.99 15.87 -3.12
C ASN A 107 -12.53 16.96 -2.19
N ILE A 108 -11.76 18.01 -2.00
CA ILE A 108 -12.17 19.16 -1.19
C ILE A 108 -11.91 20.45 -1.97
N GLU A 109 -12.80 21.41 -1.79
CA GLU A 109 -12.57 22.77 -2.26
C GLU A 109 -11.46 23.44 -1.45
N ASN A 110 -10.94 24.57 -1.95
CA ASN A 110 -9.83 25.30 -1.31
C ASN A 110 -10.30 26.09 -0.05
N ASN A 111 -10.96 25.39 0.87
CA ASN A 111 -11.53 25.95 2.12
C ASN A 111 -10.62 25.67 3.32
N PHE A 112 -9.36 26.12 3.25
CA PHE A 112 -8.40 25.94 4.34
C PHE A 112 -8.43 27.12 5.31
N LEU A 113 -8.33 26.81 6.61
CA LEU A 113 -8.25 27.81 7.69
C LEU A 113 -6.83 28.41 7.78
N ASN A 114 -5.79 27.57 7.68
CA ASN A 114 -4.37 28.00 7.79
C ASN A 114 -3.53 27.21 6.77
N LYS A 115 -3.62 27.57 5.51
CA LYS A 115 -2.97 26.81 4.41
C LYS A 115 -1.46 26.71 4.55
N ASP A 116 -0.80 27.77 4.97
CA ASP A 116 0.68 27.83 5.06
C ASP A 116 1.25 26.91 6.15
N GLU A 117 0.45 26.49 7.13
CA GLU A 117 0.84 25.54 8.18
C GLU A 117 0.58 24.08 7.81
N ILE A 118 -0.07 23.83 6.66
CA ILE A 118 -0.43 22.49 6.23
C ILE A 118 0.79 21.77 5.65
N GLY A 119 1.10 20.64 6.22
CA GLY A 119 2.08 19.75 5.63
C GLY A 119 1.42 18.78 4.64
N PHE A 120 1.11 19.23 3.42
CA PHE A 120 0.59 18.35 2.37
C PHE A 120 1.56 17.22 2.00
N ASN A 121 1.02 16.13 1.47
CA ASN A 121 1.76 15.02 0.87
C ASN A 121 2.78 14.32 1.80
N LYS A 122 2.69 14.50 3.11
CA LYS A 122 3.60 13.91 4.09
C LYS A 122 3.22 12.47 4.41
N VAL A 123 3.73 11.54 3.60
CA VAL A 123 3.55 10.10 3.85
C VAL A 123 4.10 9.72 5.23
N GLY A 124 3.26 9.02 6.01
CA GLY A 124 3.54 8.63 7.40
C GLY A 124 3.03 9.61 8.44
N LYS A 125 2.69 10.86 8.10
CA LYS A 125 2.00 11.79 9.01
C LYS A 125 0.50 11.53 8.96
N LYS A 126 -0.05 11.06 10.08
CA LYS A 126 -1.49 10.80 10.24
C LYS A 126 -2.09 11.91 11.10
N LEU A 127 -3.16 12.52 10.62
CA LEU A 127 -3.92 13.52 11.35
C LEU A 127 -5.11 12.87 12.04
N SER A 128 -5.34 13.16 13.31
CA SER A 128 -6.63 12.87 13.96
C SER A 128 -7.71 13.83 13.45
N ARG A 129 -8.99 13.53 13.71
CA ARG A 129 -10.11 14.42 13.37
C ARG A 129 -9.92 15.82 13.95
N ASN A 130 -9.50 15.92 15.22
CA ASN A 130 -9.24 17.21 15.86
C ASN A 130 -8.07 17.97 15.21
N ALA A 131 -7.03 17.26 14.77
CA ALA A 131 -5.92 17.87 14.04
C ALA A 131 -6.34 18.31 12.63
N LEU A 132 -7.18 17.53 11.95
CA LEU A 132 -7.77 17.91 10.65
C LEU A 132 -8.60 19.19 10.79
N GLY A 133 -9.42 19.30 11.85
CA GLY A 133 -10.27 20.47 12.14
C GLY A 133 -9.53 21.79 12.37
N LYS A 134 -8.21 21.73 12.61
CA LYS A 134 -7.37 22.95 12.63
C LYS A 134 -7.08 23.50 11.23
N HIS A 135 -7.26 22.70 10.21
CA HIS A 135 -6.93 23.04 8.82
C HIS A 135 -8.16 23.15 7.91
N ILE A 136 -9.25 22.43 8.24
CA ILE A 136 -10.48 22.37 7.42
C ILE A 136 -11.69 22.54 8.33
N SER A 137 -12.65 23.37 7.92
CA SER A 137 -13.86 23.70 8.74
C SER A 137 -14.89 22.57 8.81
N GLU A 138 -15.01 21.73 7.78
CA GLU A 138 -16.10 20.75 7.62
C GLU A 138 -15.65 19.29 7.81
N THR A 139 -15.00 19.01 8.93
CA THR A 139 -14.47 17.65 9.20
C THR A 139 -15.52 16.57 9.41
N GLN A 140 -16.76 16.96 9.72
CA GLN A 140 -17.90 16.04 9.87
C GLN A 140 -18.25 15.30 8.57
N ASN A 141 -17.90 15.85 7.41
CA ASN A 141 -18.18 15.26 6.10
C ASN A 141 -17.28 14.06 5.78
N PHE A 142 -16.23 13.83 6.59
CA PHE A 142 -15.28 12.74 6.37
C PHE A 142 -15.48 11.63 7.40
N SER A 143 -15.68 10.39 6.92
CA SER A 143 -15.71 9.20 7.77
C SER A 143 -14.28 8.81 8.18
N GLY A 144 -14.15 8.01 9.26
CA GLY A 144 -12.84 7.53 9.74
C GLY A 144 -12.22 8.38 10.84
N ASN A 145 -11.00 8.00 11.25
CA ASN A 145 -10.30 8.58 12.41
C ASN A 145 -8.89 9.09 12.11
N LYS A 146 -8.30 8.65 10.98
CA LYS A 146 -6.95 9.04 10.56
C LYS A 146 -6.99 9.58 9.15
N PHE A 147 -6.37 10.72 8.95
CA PHE A 147 -6.45 11.47 7.71
C PHE A 147 -5.07 11.90 7.24
N MET A 148 -4.96 12.17 5.95
CA MET A 148 -3.79 12.74 5.30
C MET A 148 -4.25 13.85 4.34
N LEU A 149 -3.64 15.02 4.43
CA LEU A 149 -3.91 16.12 3.49
C LEU A 149 -3.01 16.00 2.26
N LEU A 150 -3.61 16.15 1.10
CA LEU A 150 -2.97 15.93 -0.19
C LEU A 150 -3.27 17.10 -1.11
N GLU A 151 -2.25 17.45 -1.91
CA GLU A 151 -2.39 18.40 -3.00
C GLU A 151 -1.71 17.85 -4.26
N TYR A 152 -2.33 18.07 -5.40
CA TYR A 152 -1.81 17.70 -6.71
C TYR A 152 -2.11 18.79 -7.71
N GLU A 153 -1.12 19.11 -8.56
CA GLU A 153 -1.34 19.90 -9.75
C GLU A 153 -1.75 18.97 -10.90
N ILE A 154 -2.92 19.20 -11.47
CA ILE A 154 -3.47 18.46 -12.60
C ILE A 154 -3.86 19.48 -13.67
N ASP A 155 -3.25 19.41 -14.83
CA ASP A 155 -3.49 20.33 -15.96
C ASP A 155 -3.35 21.83 -15.57
N GLY A 156 -2.37 22.14 -14.72
CA GLY A 156 -2.11 23.49 -14.21
C GLY A 156 -3.07 23.97 -13.12
N VAL A 157 -3.97 23.10 -12.65
CA VAL A 157 -4.93 23.42 -11.57
C VAL A 157 -4.54 22.68 -10.29
N GLN A 158 -4.47 23.41 -9.18
CA GLN A 158 -4.25 22.79 -7.86
C GLN A 158 -5.53 22.14 -7.34
N ASN A 159 -5.43 20.85 -7.06
CA ASN A 159 -6.49 20.03 -6.51
C ASN A 159 -6.12 19.55 -5.11
N TYR A 160 -7.09 19.56 -4.19
CA TYR A 160 -6.89 19.21 -2.79
C TYR A 160 -7.75 18.03 -2.40
N TYR A 161 -7.20 17.16 -1.52
CA TYR A 161 -7.88 15.96 -1.07
C TYR A 161 -7.63 15.68 0.40
N VAL A 162 -8.61 15.01 1.02
CA VAL A 162 -8.45 14.33 2.30
C VAL A 162 -8.36 12.83 2.02
N GLY A 163 -7.21 12.23 2.30
CA GLY A 163 -7.03 10.78 2.27
C GLY A 163 -7.46 10.16 3.59
N SER A 164 -8.18 9.04 3.52
CA SER A 164 -8.63 8.24 4.67
C SER A 164 -7.57 7.25 5.16
N GLU A 165 -7.93 6.39 6.12
CA GLU A 165 -7.16 5.21 6.50
C GLU A 165 -6.84 4.32 5.29
N ASN A 166 -7.76 4.22 4.31
CA ASN A 166 -7.55 3.39 3.13
C ASN A 166 -6.46 3.96 2.21
N PHE A 167 -6.42 5.29 2.03
CA PHE A 167 -5.31 5.94 1.35
C PHE A 167 -3.98 5.73 2.09
N ILE A 168 -4.01 5.87 3.42
CA ILE A 168 -2.84 5.64 4.28
C ILE A 168 -2.38 4.18 4.17
N SER A 169 -3.29 3.20 4.15
CA SER A 169 -2.98 1.78 3.97
C SER A 169 -2.24 1.52 2.65
N ILE A 170 -2.69 2.12 1.54
CA ILE A 170 -1.98 2.00 0.25
C ILE A 170 -0.57 2.61 0.36
N THR A 171 -0.38 3.72 1.10
CA THR A 171 0.95 4.31 1.29
C THR A 171 1.88 3.46 2.17
N THR A 172 1.38 2.47 2.91
CA THR A 172 2.25 1.50 3.60
C THR A 172 2.84 0.47 2.65
N TYR A 173 2.09 0.12 1.61
CA TYR A 173 2.54 -0.80 0.57
C TYR A 173 3.66 -0.19 -0.28
N ASN A 174 3.48 1.05 -0.70
CA ASN A 174 4.52 1.84 -1.34
C ASN A 174 4.50 3.27 -0.76
N ARG A 175 5.61 3.70 -0.16
CA ARG A 175 5.74 5.02 0.52
C ARG A 175 5.74 6.19 -0.46
N SER A 176 4.66 6.27 -1.26
CA SER A 176 4.45 7.32 -2.24
C SER A 176 2.97 7.72 -2.30
N HIS A 177 2.69 8.98 -2.06
CA HIS A 177 1.33 9.51 -2.22
C HIS A 177 0.89 9.51 -3.69
N PHE A 178 1.82 9.66 -4.64
CA PHE A 178 1.53 9.54 -6.07
C PHE A 178 1.11 8.11 -6.43
N TYR A 179 1.82 7.10 -5.91
CA TYR A 179 1.44 5.71 -6.10
C TYR A 179 0.01 5.45 -5.60
N ALA A 180 -0.29 5.87 -4.37
CA ALA A 180 -1.61 5.66 -3.79
C ALA A 180 -2.71 6.38 -4.59
N LYS A 181 -2.45 7.58 -5.12
CA LYS A 181 -3.38 8.33 -5.97
C LYS A 181 -3.62 7.60 -7.29
N VAL A 182 -2.57 7.11 -7.96
CA VAL A 182 -2.68 6.36 -9.22
C VAL A 182 -3.44 5.04 -9.02
N VAL A 183 -3.17 4.31 -7.94
CA VAL A 183 -3.91 3.08 -7.59
C VAL A 183 -5.40 3.39 -7.40
N GLN A 184 -5.73 4.46 -6.70
CA GLN A 184 -7.12 4.89 -6.50
C GLN A 184 -7.80 5.26 -7.83
N GLU A 185 -7.14 6.03 -8.69
CA GLU A 185 -7.68 6.41 -9.99
C GLU A 185 -7.90 5.21 -10.90
N LEU A 186 -6.93 4.29 -10.96
CA LEU A 186 -7.05 3.07 -11.74
C LEU A 186 -8.21 2.21 -11.23
N ALA A 187 -8.33 2.02 -9.92
CA ALA A 187 -9.43 1.27 -9.32
C ALA A 187 -10.78 1.89 -9.68
N THR A 188 -10.90 3.23 -9.62
CA THR A 188 -12.11 3.94 -10.01
C THR A 188 -12.45 3.74 -11.48
N LYS A 189 -11.45 3.82 -12.38
CA LYS A 189 -11.65 3.56 -13.82
C LYS A 189 -12.05 2.12 -14.12
N LEU A 190 -11.62 1.16 -13.28
CA LEU A 190 -12.02 -0.25 -13.36
C LEU A 190 -13.36 -0.55 -12.69
N GLY A 191 -14.09 0.46 -12.24
CA GLY A 191 -15.43 0.33 -11.67
C GLY A 191 -15.46 0.23 -10.14
N TYR A 192 -14.33 0.41 -9.44
CA TYR A 192 -14.37 0.51 -7.98
C TYR A 192 -15.16 1.76 -7.57
N SER A 193 -16.28 1.53 -6.87
CA SER A 193 -17.06 2.59 -6.24
C SER A 193 -17.36 2.19 -4.80
N CYS A 194 -17.02 3.03 -3.86
CA CYS A 194 -17.35 2.81 -2.45
C CYS A 194 -18.88 2.78 -2.21
N LEU A 195 -19.67 3.32 -3.14
CA LEU A 195 -21.13 3.41 -3.06
C LEU A 195 -21.85 2.12 -3.53
N LEU A 196 -21.16 1.20 -4.22
CA LEU A 196 -21.79 -0.04 -4.72
C LEU A 196 -22.14 -1.06 -3.63
N TYR A 197 -21.75 -0.84 -2.38
CA TYR A 197 -22.03 -1.75 -1.27
C TYR A 197 -23.22 -1.33 -0.39
N THR A 198 -23.99 -0.33 -0.80
CA THR A 198 -25.21 0.10 -0.07
C THR A 198 -26.51 -0.46 -0.64
N SER A 199 -26.47 -1.22 -1.75
CA SER A 199 -27.64 -1.96 -2.20
C SER A 199 -27.71 -3.30 -1.46
N PRO A 200 -28.80 -3.60 -0.74
CA PRO A 200 -29.03 -4.96 -0.26
C PRO A 200 -29.08 -5.89 -1.47
N SER A 201 -28.39 -7.02 -1.37
CA SER A 201 -28.47 -8.10 -2.35
C SER A 201 -29.95 -8.51 -2.49
N PRO A 202 -30.51 -8.55 -3.70
CA PRO A 202 -31.82 -9.15 -3.87
C PRO A 202 -31.65 -10.69 -3.81
N ARG A 203 -31.57 -11.21 -2.60
CA ARG A 203 -31.74 -12.61 -2.29
C ARG A 203 -32.52 -12.70 -0.99
N ASP A 204 -33.80 -12.74 -1.18
CA ASP A 204 -34.78 -13.53 -0.45
C ASP A 204 -35.93 -13.85 -1.39
#